data_7f0545e66587c052ad1abf4401a2138c
#
_entry.id   7f0545e66587c052ad1abf4401a2138c
#
_cell.length_a   1.000
_cell.length_b   1.000
_cell.length_c   1.000
_cell.angle_alpha   90.00
_cell.angle_beta   90.00
_cell.angle_gamma   90.00
#
_symmetry.space_group_name_H-M   'P 1'
#
loop_
_entity.id
_entity.type
_entity.pdbx_description
1 polymer ?
#
loop_
_entity_poly.entity_id
_entity_poly.type
_entity_poly.pdbx_seq_one_letter_code
_entity_poly.pdbx_strand_id
1 'polypeptide(L)'
;MLNLKSFLAVDFGAGSLKLAEFEVNEAGGLRLKQFVIKSLGSEGSQEAKREATVLKALQDVLVEKDIKAKGINVCAPGFHVFSKFVKLPPVDSGKVTQIIQYEAQQNVPFPLEEVVWDYQIL
;
A
#
# COMPACT_ATOMS: atom_id res chain seq x y z
N MET A 1 -27.30 6.97 -1.76
CA MET A 1 -26.30 6.15 -2.47
C MET A 1 -24.98 6.89 -2.48
N LEU A 2 -24.11 6.51 -1.57
CA LEU A 2 -22.75 7.06 -1.55
C LEU A 2 -21.95 6.37 -2.65
N ASN A 3 -22.05 6.91 -3.85
CA ASN A 3 -21.04 6.63 -4.83
C ASN A 3 -19.73 7.18 -4.27
N LEU A 4 -18.81 6.32 -3.94
CA LEU A 4 -17.42 6.69 -3.75
C LEU A 4 -16.91 7.22 -5.10
N LYS A 5 -17.18 8.49 -5.32
CA LYS A 5 -16.86 9.16 -6.58
C LYS A 5 -15.39 9.51 -6.68
N SER A 6 -14.64 9.33 -5.60
CA SER A 6 -13.20 9.60 -5.60
C SER A 6 -12.45 8.79 -4.53
N PHE A 7 -11.20 8.46 -4.83
CA PHE A 7 -10.25 7.92 -3.86
C PHE A 7 -8.85 8.48 -4.11
N LEU A 8 -8.02 8.41 -3.09
CA LEU A 8 -6.61 8.77 -3.14
C LEU A 8 -5.76 7.50 -3.20
N ALA A 9 -4.85 7.43 -4.15
CA ALA A 9 -3.79 6.45 -4.18
C ALA A 9 -2.50 7.09 -3.65
N VAL A 10 -1.83 6.43 -2.72
CA VAL A 10 -0.59 6.92 -2.11
C VAL A 10 0.49 5.85 -2.21
N ASP A 11 1.62 6.19 -2.83
CA ASP A 11 2.82 5.36 -2.90
C ASP A 11 3.90 5.97 -1.98
N PHE A 12 4.22 5.24 -0.92
CA PHE A 12 5.28 5.60 0.03
C PHE A 12 6.64 5.09 -0.47
N GLY A 13 7.13 5.66 -1.55
CA GLY A 13 8.43 5.29 -2.13
C GLY A 13 9.63 5.62 -1.23
N ALA A 14 10.79 5.07 -1.54
CA ALA A 14 12.01 5.29 -0.76
C ALA A 14 12.48 6.76 -0.81
N GLY A 15 12.46 7.38 -1.96
CA GLY A 15 12.93 8.75 -2.18
C GLY A 15 11.85 9.79 -2.45
N SER A 16 10.61 9.36 -2.62
CA SER A 16 9.50 10.25 -2.92
C SER A 16 8.16 9.71 -2.45
N LEU A 17 7.30 10.61 -2.04
CA LEU A 17 5.89 10.36 -1.80
C LEU A 17 5.12 10.72 -3.08
N LYS A 18 4.28 9.79 -3.55
CA LYS A 18 3.45 10.00 -4.75
C LYS A 18 1.98 9.88 -4.36
N LEU A 19 1.19 10.83 -4.79
CA LEU A 19 -0.25 10.83 -4.56
C LEU A 19 -0.97 11.05 -5.89
N ALA A 20 -2.08 10.33 -6.07
CA ALA A 20 -2.97 10.52 -7.21
C ALA A 20 -4.42 10.45 -6.73
N GLU A 21 -5.19 11.48 -7.01
CA GLU A 21 -6.62 11.50 -6.74
C GLU A 21 -7.38 11.09 -8.00
N PHE A 22 -8.22 10.07 -7.86
CA PHE A 22 -9.05 9.54 -8.93
C PHE A 22 -10.52 9.77 -8.64
N GLU A 23 -11.27 10.00 -9.71
CA GLU A 23 -12.72 9.91 -9.71
C GLU A 23 -13.16 8.62 -10.40
N VAL A 24 -14.21 8.03 -9.87
CA VAL A 24 -14.85 6.85 -10.45
C VAL A 24 -16.13 7.29 -11.14
N ASN A 25 -16.25 6.99 -12.45
CA ASN A 25 -17.48 7.26 -13.18
C ASN A 25 -18.55 6.18 -12.94
N GLU A 26 -19.77 6.40 -13.45
CA GLU A 26 -20.90 5.48 -13.26
C GLU A 26 -20.66 4.09 -13.86
N ALA A 27 -19.81 3.99 -14.87
CA ALA A 27 -19.42 2.73 -15.50
C ALA A 27 -18.24 2.03 -14.81
N GLY A 28 -17.73 2.59 -13.68
CA GLY A 28 -16.57 2.05 -12.95
C GLY A 28 -15.21 2.43 -13.54
N GLY A 29 -15.18 3.28 -14.59
CA GLY A 29 -13.95 3.78 -15.17
C GLY A 29 -13.27 4.81 -14.25
N LEU A 30 -11.94 4.85 -14.28
CA LEU A 30 -11.13 5.77 -13.50
C LEU A 30 -10.73 7.00 -14.30
N ARG A 31 -10.87 8.17 -13.71
CA ARG A 31 -10.35 9.43 -14.22
C ARG A 31 -9.36 10.02 -13.25
N LEU A 32 -8.13 10.25 -13.68
CA LEU A 32 -7.14 10.97 -12.88
C LEU A 32 -7.57 12.44 -12.76
N LYS A 33 -7.78 12.90 -11.54
CA LYS A 33 -8.16 14.27 -11.23
C LYS A 33 -6.94 15.16 -11.02
N GLN A 34 -6.03 14.70 -10.19
CA GLN A 34 -4.75 15.37 -9.91
C GLN A 34 -3.72 14.38 -9.41
N PHE A 35 -2.45 14.73 -9.53
CA PHE A 35 -1.36 13.97 -8.94
C PHE A 35 -0.25 14.89 -8.44
N VAL A 36 0.57 14.37 -7.55
CA VAL A 36 1.77 15.04 -7.07
C VAL A 36 2.86 14.03 -6.75
N ILE A 37 4.10 14.42 -7.01
CA ILE A 37 5.30 13.68 -6.61
C ILE A 37 6.11 14.63 -5.71
N LYS A 38 6.26 14.23 -4.44
CA LYS A 38 7.00 15.01 -3.44
C LYS A 38 8.30 14.30 -3.10
N SER A 39 9.44 14.94 -3.39
CA SER A 39 10.73 14.41 -2.96
C SER A 39 10.84 14.42 -1.43
N LEU A 40 11.38 13.35 -0.87
CA LEU A 40 11.66 13.22 0.56
C LEU A 40 13.10 13.65 0.90
N GLY A 41 13.91 13.98 -0.11
CA GLY A 41 15.30 14.37 0.10
C GLY A 41 16.14 13.26 0.74
N SER A 42 17.30 13.60 1.24
CA SER A 42 18.22 12.67 1.93
C SER A 42 17.65 12.16 3.27
N GLU A 43 16.77 12.89 3.91
CA GLU A 43 16.14 12.50 5.18
C GLU A 43 15.11 11.40 5.01
N GLY A 44 14.49 11.29 3.83
CA GLY A 44 13.54 10.24 3.51
C GLY A 44 14.15 8.83 3.49
N SER A 45 15.46 8.70 3.30
CA SER A 45 16.18 7.42 3.35
C SER A 45 16.84 7.14 4.71
N GLN A 46 16.78 8.07 5.66
CA GLN A 46 17.31 7.89 7.01
C GLN A 46 16.22 7.31 7.92
N GLU A 47 16.42 6.11 8.42
CA GLU A 47 15.41 5.40 9.23
C GLU A 47 14.88 6.26 10.38
N ALA A 48 15.74 6.90 11.13
CA ALA A 48 15.36 7.74 12.28
C ALA A 48 14.54 8.99 11.92
N LYS A 49 14.62 9.46 10.67
CA LYS A 49 13.95 10.70 10.22
C LYS A 49 12.81 10.45 9.24
N ARG A 50 12.76 9.26 8.64
CA ARG A 50 11.84 8.95 7.55
C ARG A 50 10.39 9.19 7.93
N GLU A 51 9.95 8.69 9.07
CA GLU A 51 8.56 8.83 9.50
C GLU A 51 8.13 10.29 9.58
N ALA A 52 8.90 11.13 10.25
CA ALA A 52 8.61 12.56 10.38
C ALA A 52 8.64 13.27 9.01
N THR A 53 9.60 12.92 8.15
CA THR A 53 9.74 13.50 6.81
C THR A 53 8.54 13.11 5.92
N VAL A 54 8.13 11.86 5.93
CA VAL A 54 6.96 11.38 5.17
C VAL A 54 5.68 12.03 5.69
N LEU A 55 5.49 12.08 7.00
CA LEU A 55 4.31 12.68 7.62
C LEU A 55 4.19 14.16 7.25
N LYS A 56 5.28 14.89 7.35
CA LYS A 56 5.31 16.32 6.94
C LYS A 56 5.00 16.48 5.46
N ALA A 57 5.63 15.70 4.59
CA ALA A 57 5.39 15.76 3.15
C ALA A 57 3.93 15.45 2.80
N LEU A 58 3.34 14.46 3.46
CA LEU A 58 1.94 14.09 3.27
C LEU A 58 1.01 15.23 3.71
N GLN A 59 1.22 15.79 4.89
CA GLN A 59 0.42 16.92 5.39
C GLN A 59 0.50 18.13 4.46
N ASP A 60 1.69 18.49 4.02
CA ASP A 60 1.91 19.62 3.10
C ASP A 60 1.12 19.42 1.80
N VAL A 61 1.20 18.22 1.21
CA VAL A 61 0.49 17.90 -0.03
C VAL A 61 -1.03 17.90 0.14
N LEU A 62 -1.54 17.32 1.22
CA LEU A 62 -2.99 17.26 1.47
C LEU A 62 -3.61 18.65 1.59
N VAL A 63 -2.89 19.57 2.23
CA VAL A 63 -3.30 20.97 2.37
C VAL A 63 -3.16 21.72 1.04
N GLU A 64 -2.01 21.63 0.40
CA GLU A 64 -1.71 22.36 -0.85
C GLU A 64 -2.66 21.97 -2.00
N LYS A 65 -3.02 20.70 -2.09
CA LYS A 65 -3.84 20.16 -3.18
C LYS A 65 -5.34 20.11 -2.89
N ASP A 66 -5.77 20.52 -1.71
CA ASP A 66 -7.18 20.48 -1.29
C ASP A 66 -7.84 19.12 -1.59
N ILE A 67 -7.15 18.04 -1.18
CA ILE A 67 -7.60 16.67 -1.43
C ILE A 67 -8.82 16.37 -0.57
N LYS A 68 -9.92 15.96 -1.22
CA LYS A 68 -11.22 15.71 -0.58
C LYS A 68 -11.64 14.24 -0.63
N ALA A 69 -10.82 13.38 -1.22
CA ALA A 69 -11.10 11.96 -1.29
C ALA A 69 -11.22 11.36 0.12
N LYS A 70 -12.25 10.52 0.33
CA LYS A 70 -12.51 9.86 1.62
C LYS A 70 -11.97 8.44 1.69
N GLY A 71 -11.80 7.79 0.53
CA GLY A 71 -11.18 6.47 0.42
C GLY A 71 -9.70 6.61 0.06
N ILE A 72 -8.85 5.79 0.67
CA ILE A 72 -7.40 5.80 0.42
C ILE A 72 -6.91 4.39 0.16
N ASN A 73 -6.16 4.23 -0.93
CA ASN A 73 -5.39 3.03 -1.23
C ASN A 73 -3.91 3.37 -1.06
N VAL A 74 -3.16 2.51 -0.39
CA VAL A 74 -1.75 2.76 -0.10
C VAL A 74 -0.86 1.63 -0.63
N CYS A 75 0.33 1.99 -1.14
CA CYS A 75 1.42 1.09 -1.42
C CYS A 75 2.50 1.26 -0.36
N ALA A 76 2.84 0.16 0.32
CA ALA A 76 3.97 0.13 1.24
C ALA A 76 5.30 0.13 0.47
N PRO A 77 6.38 0.72 1.00
CA PRO A 77 7.68 0.66 0.37
C PRO A 77 8.22 -0.79 0.37
N GLY A 78 8.87 -1.19 -0.72
CA GLY A 78 9.33 -2.57 -0.91
C GLY A 78 10.27 -3.08 0.18
N PHE A 79 11.02 -2.21 0.85
CA PHE A 79 11.89 -2.61 1.97
C PHE A 79 11.12 -2.95 3.27
N HIS A 80 9.82 -2.68 3.34
CA HIS A 80 8.94 -3.13 4.40
C HIS A 80 8.09 -4.34 3.99
N VAL A 81 8.32 -4.89 2.81
CA VAL A 81 7.55 -6.02 2.27
C VAL A 81 8.46 -7.23 2.12
N PHE A 82 8.10 -8.31 2.77
CA PHE A 82 8.69 -9.61 2.54
C PHE A 82 7.79 -10.42 1.62
N SER A 83 8.32 -10.94 0.53
CA SER A 83 7.58 -11.80 -0.39
C SER A 83 8.31 -13.12 -0.63
N LYS A 84 7.54 -14.21 -0.75
CA LYS A 84 8.07 -15.55 -1.01
C LYS A 84 7.12 -16.33 -1.89
N PHE A 85 7.68 -17.02 -2.87
CA PHE A 85 6.96 -18.02 -3.63
C PHE A 85 7.01 -19.37 -2.89
N VAL A 86 5.85 -19.97 -2.71
CA VAL A 86 5.70 -21.28 -2.08
C VAL A 86 5.02 -22.21 -3.07
N LYS A 87 5.61 -23.38 -3.28
CA LYS A 87 4.99 -24.43 -4.10
C LYS A 87 4.14 -25.32 -3.20
N LEU A 88 2.85 -25.32 -3.44
CA LEU A 88 1.92 -26.17 -2.71
C LEU A 88 1.80 -27.54 -3.34
N PRO A 89 1.63 -28.61 -2.53
CA PRO A 89 1.21 -29.90 -3.05
C PRO A 89 -0.22 -29.79 -3.61
N PRO A 90 -0.65 -30.73 -4.48
CA PRO A 90 -2.03 -30.79 -4.92
C PRO A 90 -2.94 -31.11 -3.72
N VAL A 91 -3.75 -30.14 -3.33
CA VAL A 91 -4.67 -30.23 -2.19
C VAL A 91 -6.03 -29.64 -2.57
N ASP A 92 -7.07 -30.06 -1.85
CA ASP A 92 -8.39 -29.49 -2.01
C ASP A 92 -8.39 -27.99 -1.68
N SER A 93 -9.14 -27.22 -2.45
CA SER A 93 -9.23 -25.77 -2.31
C SER A 93 -9.56 -25.30 -0.88
N GLY A 94 -10.35 -26.06 -0.13
CA GLY A 94 -10.68 -25.77 1.27
C GLY A 94 -9.50 -25.87 2.25
N LYS A 95 -8.40 -26.52 1.86
CA LYS A 95 -7.18 -26.67 2.69
C LYS A 95 -6.07 -25.71 2.32
N VAL A 96 -6.17 -25.05 1.17
CA VAL A 96 -5.11 -24.18 0.65
C VAL A 96 -4.75 -23.08 1.65
N THR A 97 -5.72 -22.35 2.16
CA THR A 97 -5.48 -21.25 3.12
C THR A 97 -4.78 -21.75 4.39
N GLN A 98 -5.18 -22.91 4.91
CA GLN A 98 -4.58 -23.48 6.12
C GLN A 98 -3.11 -23.87 5.90
N ILE A 99 -2.81 -24.45 4.74
CA ILE A 99 -1.45 -24.83 4.37
C ILE A 99 -0.60 -23.57 4.18
N ILE A 100 -1.12 -22.56 3.49
CA ILE A 100 -0.40 -21.29 3.28
C ILE A 100 -0.14 -20.61 4.62
N GLN A 101 -1.08 -20.60 5.55
CA GLN A 101 -0.86 -20.05 6.90
C GLN A 101 0.26 -20.79 7.64
N TYR A 102 0.29 -22.11 7.56
CA TYR A 102 1.35 -22.90 8.14
C TYR A 102 2.72 -22.60 7.51
N GLU A 103 2.78 -22.54 6.18
CA GLU A 103 3.98 -22.16 5.43
C GLU A 103 4.44 -20.73 5.77
N ALA A 104 3.51 -19.80 5.93
CA ALA A 104 3.83 -18.44 6.34
C ALA A 104 4.46 -18.41 7.73
N GLN A 105 3.93 -19.15 8.69
CA GLN A 105 4.53 -19.26 10.04
C GLN A 105 5.95 -19.80 10.04
N GLN A 106 6.27 -20.70 9.10
CA GLN A 106 7.60 -21.30 8.99
C GLN A 106 8.61 -20.43 8.22
N ASN A 107 8.13 -19.61 7.29
CA ASN A 107 8.97 -18.92 6.33
C ASN A 107 9.07 -17.41 6.52
N VAL A 108 8.09 -16.79 7.16
CA VAL A 108 8.14 -15.35 7.49
C VAL A 108 9.06 -15.16 8.68
N PRO A 109 10.09 -14.28 8.59
CA PRO A 109 11.08 -14.10 9.67
C PRO A 109 10.58 -13.24 10.83
N PHE A 110 9.26 -13.09 10.96
CA PHE A 110 8.57 -12.31 12.00
C PHE A 110 7.35 -13.07 12.49
N PRO A 111 6.90 -12.87 13.75
CA PRO A 111 5.63 -13.40 14.22
C PRO A 111 4.48 -12.92 13.34
N LEU A 112 3.59 -13.82 12.90
CA LEU A 112 2.48 -13.45 12.01
C LEU A 112 1.49 -12.47 12.64
N GLU A 113 1.39 -12.44 13.95
CA GLU A 113 0.58 -11.47 14.71
C GLU A 113 1.13 -10.03 14.68
N GLU A 114 2.41 -9.87 14.31
CA GLU A 114 3.07 -8.55 14.20
C GLU A 114 3.11 -8.00 12.78
N VAL A 115 2.63 -8.77 11.79
CA VAL A 115 2.67 -8.41 10.37
C VAL A 115 1.28 -8.46 9.73
N VAL A 116 1.08 -7.64 8.73
CA VAL A 116 -0.04 -7.79 7.79
C VAL A 116 0.44 -8.71 6.66
N TRP A 117 -0.26 -9.79 6.43
CA TRP A 117 0.11 -10.73 5.37
C TRP A 117 -1.10 -11.14 4.52
N ASP A 118 -0.82 -11.48 3.29
CA ASP A 118 -1.80 -11.96 2.33
C ASP A 118 -1.09 -12.87 1.32
N TYR A 119 -1.85 -13.57 0.47
CA TYR A 119 -1.30 -14.44 -0.55
C TYR A 119 -2.10 -14.36 -1.84
N GLN A 120 -1.45 -14.71 -2.94
CA GLN A 120 -2.08 -14.84 -4.24
C GLN A 120 -1.71 -16.19 -4.86
N ILE A 121 -2.71 -16.89 -5.40
CA ILE A 121 -2.50 -18.10 -6.19
C ILE A 121 -2.25 -17.66 -7.64
N LEU A 122 -1.15 -18.16 -8.22
CA LEU A 122 -0.73 -17.86 -9.60
C LEU A 122 -1.15 -18.98 -10.55
#